data_9eaa2d3a218ef3fd99eccaefbe4bdbc7
#
_entry.id   9eaa2d3a218ef3fd99eccaefbe4bdbc7
#
_cell.length_a   1.000
_cell.length_b   1.000
_cell.length_c   1.000
_cell.angle_alpha   90.00
_cell.angle_beta   90.00
_cell.angle_gamma   90.00
#
_symmetry.space_group_name_H-M   'P 1'
#
loop_
_entity.id
_entity.type
_entity.pdbx_description
1 polymer ?
#
loop_
_entity_poly.entity_id
_entity_poly.type
_entity_poly.pdbx_seq_one_letter_code
_entity_poly.pdbx_strand_id
1 'polypeptide(L)' 'MYIEITIDLKNYQQDSFDIRLSNYYSVKKLIDIVWQAKNMTEQPRQGAWIRVVNKQKIIQGTERLLDAGIRTGDRIEIL' A
#
# COMPACT_ATOMS: atom_id res chain seq x y z
N MET A 1 -14.64 6.55 -0.85
CA MET A 1 -14.17 7.45 0.22
C MET A 1 -12.64 7.55 0.17
N TYR A 2 -12.12 8.75 0.33
CA TYR A 2 -10.67 8.96 0.38
C TYR A 2 -10.16 8.72 1.79
N ILE A 3 -9.02 8.06 1.87
CA ILE A 3 -8.32 7.81 3.12
C ILE A 3 -6.88 8.28 2.99
N GLU A 4 -6.26 8.57 4.12
CA GLU A 4 -4.86 8.97 4.18
C GLU A 4 -4.10 7.92 4.99
N ILE A 5 -3.12 7.30 4.35
CA ILE A 5 -2.35 6.20 4.94
C ILE A 5 -0.86 6.45 4.77
N THR A 6 -0.07 5.79 5.59
CA THR A 6 1.40 5.85 5.51
C THR A 6 1.90 4.62 4.76
N ILE A 7 2.70 4.86 3.73
CA ILE A 7 3.31 3.78 2.93
C ILE A 7 4.75 3.59 3.40
N ASP A 8 5.09 2.36 3.77
CA ASP A 8 6.42 1.99 4.19
C ASP A 8 7.09 1.19 3.09
N LEU A 9 8.18 1.72 2.54
CA LEU A 9 8.92 1.11 1.43
C LEU A 9 10.28 0.59 1.88
N LYS A 10 10.42 0.19 3.15
CA LYS A 10 11.71 -0.26 3.68
C LYS A 10 12.26 -1.47 2.92
N ASN A 11 11.39 -2.33 2.41
CA ASN A 11 11.82 -3.51 1.65
C ASN A 11 12.40 -3.16 0.28
N TYR A 12 12.24 -1.92 -0.14
CA TYR A 12 12.77 -1.39 -1.41
C TYR A 12 13.77 -0.27 -1.13
N GLN A 13 14.23 -0.14 0.12
CA GLN A 13 15.26 0.81 0.55
C GLN A 13 14.84 2.26 0.28
N GLN A 14 13.56 2.54 0.46
CA GLN A 14 12.98 3.87 0.31
C GLN A 14 12.33 4.31 1.62
N ASP A 15 12.21 5.62 1.79
CA ASP A 15 11.59 6.21 2.97
C ASP A 15 10.07 6.01 2.94
N SER A 16 9.48 6.07 4.12
CA SER A 16 8.02 6.07 4.22
C SER A 16 7.46 7.44 3.87
N PHE A 17 6.21 7.45 3.43
CA PHE A 17 5.52 8.70 3.09
C PHE A 17 4.02 8.50 3.22
N ASP A 18 3.29 9.60 3.35
CA ASP A 18 1.84 9.56 3.43
C ASP A 18 1.24 9.76 2.05
N ILE A 19 0.13 9.06 1.79
CA ILE A 19 -0.59 9.18 0.53
C ILE A 19 -2.09 9.21 0.82
N ARG A 20 -2.81 9.98 0.02
CA ARG A 20 -4.26 10.07 0.08
C ARG A 20 -4.84 9.48 -1.19
N LEU A 21 -5.75 8.50 -1.04
CA LEU A 21 -6.34 7.83 -2.21
C LEU A 21 -7.69 7.23 -1.83
N SER A 22 -8.43 6.80 -2.86
CA SER A 22 -9.73 6.16 -2.67
C SER A 22 -9.55 4.76 -2.10
N ASN A 23 -10.35 4.41 -1.09
CA ASN A 23 -10.34 3.06 -0.53
C ASN A 23 -11.07 2.03 -1.43
N TYR A 24 -11.66 2.46 -2.53
CA TYR A 24 -12.19 1.54 -3.53
C TYR A 24 -11.11 0.91 -4.39
N TYR A 25 -9.90 1.47 -4.41
CA TYR A 25 -8.80 0.87 -5.15
C TYR A 25 -8.39 -0.46 -4.53
N SER A 26 -7.93 -1.38 -5.40
CA SER A 26 -7.32 -2.62 -4.95
C SER A 26 -5.92 -2.34 -4.37
N VAL A 27 -5.39 -3.32 -3.63
CA VAL A 27 -4.01 -3.30 -3.15
C VAL A 27 -3.05 -3.17 -4.32
N LYS A 28 -3.30 -3.91 -5.40
CA LYS A 28 -2.47 -3.85 -6.61
C LYS A 28 -2.45 -2.44 -7.20
N LYS A 29 -3.61 -1.79 -7.24
CA LYS A 29 -3.69 -0.41 -7.75
C LYS A 29 -2.96 0.56 -6.83
N LEU A 30 -3.04 0.36 -5.52
CA LEU A 30 -2.29 1.15 -4.56
C LEU A 30 -0.79 1.06 -4.87
N ILE A 31 -0.28 -0.15 -5.09
CA ILE A 31 1.14 -0.36 -5.40
C ILE A 31 1.51 0.36 -6.69
N ASP A 32 0.68 0.26 -7.73
CA ASP A 32 0.92 0.97 -9.00
C ASP A 32 1.03 2.48 -8.78
N ILE A 33 0.12 3.04 -7.99
CA ILE A 33 0.12 4.48 -7.69
C ILE A 33 1.40 4.87 -6.96
N VAL A 34 1.81 4.08 -5.97
CA VAL A 34 3.03 4.33 -5.20
C VAL A 34 4.26 4.28 -6.12
N TRP A 35 4.32 3.27 -6.99
CA TRP A 35 5.44 3.11 -7.92
C TRP A 35 5.59 4.31 -8.85
N GLN A 36 4.46 4.82 -9.36
CA GLN A 36 4.48 6.00 -10.22
C GLN A 36 4.84 7.26 -9.42
N ALA A 37 4.28 7.43 -8.24
CA ALA A 37 4.52 8.61 -7.42
C ALA A 37 5.99 8.74 -7.00
N LYS A 38 6.65 7.60 -6.79
CA LYS A 38 8.04 7.57 -6.32
C LYS A 38 9.05 7.28 -7.43
N ASN A 39 8.60 7.17 -8.67
CA ASN A 39 9.47 6.85 -9.82
C ASN A 39 10.36 5.64 -9.52
N MET A 40 9.75 4.58 -9.02
CA MET A 40 10.49 3.37 -8.65
C MET A 40 11.09 2.72 -9.90
N THR A 41 12.36 2.34 -9.81
CA THR A 41 13.06 1.74 -10.94
C THR A 41 13.01 0.22 -10.94
N GLU A 42 12.89 -0.40 -9.77
CA GLU A 42 12.77 -1.85 -9.69
C GLU A 42 11.31 -2.27 -9.71
N GLN A 43 11.06 -3.49 -10.14
CA GLN A 43 9.70 -4.01 -10.20
C GLN A 43 9.21 -4.39 -8.80
N PRO A 44 7.90 -4.22 -8.51
CA PRO A 44 7.36 -4.76 -7.26
C PRO A 44 7.43 -6.28 -7.29
N ARG A 45 7.57 -6.89 -6.11
CA ARG A 45 7.62 -8.34 -6.01
C ARG A 45 6.29 -8.94 -6.42
N GLN A 46 6.34 -10.17 -6.92
CA GLN A 46 5.14 -10.86 -7.38
C GLN A 46 4.15 -11.07 -6.24
N GLY A 47 2.86 -11.08 -6.59
CA GLY A 47 1.78 -11.28 -5.64
C GLY A 47 1.17 -10.01 -5.12
N ALA A 48 1.87 -8.89 -5.23
CA ALA A 48 1.39 -7.57 -4.78
C ALA A 48 0.87 -7.64 -3.33
N TRP A 49 1.69 -8.21 -2.44
CA TRP A 49 1.31 -8.36 -1.03
C TRP A 49 1.67 -7.11 -0.24
N ILE A 50 0.81 -6.77 0.71
CA ILE A 50 1.09 -5.72 1.69
C ILE A 50 0.87 -6.27 3.10
N ARG A 51 1.48 -5.59 4.08
CA ARG A 51 1.20 -5.82 5.49
C ARG A 51 0.63 -4.55 6.09
N VAL A 52 -0.52 -4.68 6.76
CA VAL A 52 -1.05 -3.59 7.58
C VAL A 52 -0.36 -3.69 8.94
N VAL A 53 0.67 -2.86 9.15
CA VAL A 53 1.62 -3.03 10.25
C VAL A 53 0.92 -2.93 11.61
N ASN A 54 0.08 -1.93 11.77
CA ASN A 54 -0.60 -1.69 13.05
C ASN A 54 -1.71 -2.72 13.35
N LYS A 55 -2.09 -3.54 12.37
CA LYS A 55 -3.08 -4.59 12.55
C LYS A 55 -2.50 -5.99 12.36
N GLN A 56 -1.23 -6.07 11.98
CA GLN A 56 -0.51 -7.33 11.74
C GLN A 56 -1.26 -8.25 10.78
N LYS A 57 -1.77 -7.69 9.68
CA LYS A 57 -2.49 -8.43 8.64
C LYS A 57 -1.74 -8.38 7.33
N ILE A 58 -1.75 -9.50 6.61
CA ILE A 58 -1.21 -9.59 5.25
C ILE A 58 -2.40 -9.59 4.29
N ILE A 59 -2.35 -8.71 3.29
CA ILE A 59 -3.43 -8.54 2.32
C ILE A 59 -2.85 -8.73 0.92
N GLN A 60 -3.57 -9.47 0.09
CA GLN A 60 -3.12 -9.72 -1.28
C GLN A 60 -3.66 -8.69 -2.26
N GLY A 61 -3.04 -8.62 -3.44
CA GLY A 61 -3.26 -7.55 -4.41
C GLY A 61 -4.66 -7.43 -4.96
N THR A 62 -5.43 -8.51 -4.96
CA THR A 62 -6.77 -8.51 -5.53
C THR A 62 -7.83 -7.90 -4.62
N GLU A 63 -7.53 -7.74 -3.33
CA GLU A 63 -8.49 -7.16 -2.40
C GLU A 63 -8.53 -5.65 -2.52
N ARG A 64 -9.73 -5.07 -2.35
CA ARG A 64 -9.88 -3.63 -2.24
C ARG A 64 -9.51 -3.19 -0.83
N LEU A 65 -8.97 -1.96 -0.71
CA LEU A 65 -8.60 -1.41 0.59
C LEU A 65 -9.78 -1.40 1.54
N LEU A 66 -10.96 -1.02 1.04
CA LEU A 66 -12.19 -1.00 1.82
C LEU A 66 -12.50 -2.37 2.42
N ASP A 67 -12.44 -3.41 1.59
CA ASP A 67 -12.79 -4.77 2.00
C ASP A 67 -11.78 -5.34 3.00
N ALA A 68 -10.54 -4.90 2.91
CA ALA A 68 -9.48 -5.30 3.84
C ALA A 68 -9.53 -4.53 5.16
N GLY A 69 -10.43 -3.56 5.28
CA GLY A 69 -10.58 -2.79 6.51
C GLY A 69 -9.50 -1.74 6.71
N ILE A 70 -8.83 -1.31 5.65
CA ILE A 70 -7.78 -0.30 5.74
C ILE A 70 -8.43 1.07 5.91
N ARG A 71 -7.95 1.82 6.90
CA ARG A 71 -8.54 3.12 7.28
C ARG A 71 -7.46 4.18 7.37
N THR A 72 -7.90 5.44 7.39
CA THR A 72 -7.01 6.57 7.64
C THR A 72 -6.19 6.33 8.90
N GLY A 73 -4.89 6.57 8.80
CA GLY A 73 -3.95 6.37 9.89
C GLY A 73 -3.25 5.03 9.89
N ASP A 74 -3.69 4.09 9.05
CA ASP A 74 -3.01 2.79 8.96
C ASP A 74 -1.65 2.93 8.30
N ARG A 75 -0.73 2.06 8.70
CA ARG A 75 0.61 1.99 8.11
C ARG A 75 0.69 0.73 7.25
N ILE A 76 1.03 0.93 5.98
CA ILE A 76 1.04 -0.13 4.97
C ILE A 76 2.48 -0.37 4.54
N GLU A 77 2.97 -1.58 4.78
CA GLU A 77 4.29 -2.01 4.32
C GLU A 77 4.11 -2.80 3.02
N ILE A 78 4.78 -2.38 1.95
CA ILE A 78 4.74 -3.10 0.67
C ILE A 78 5.82 -4.18 0.71
N LEU A 79 5.41 -5.42 0.54
CA LEU A 79 6.28 -6.60 0.66
C LEU A 79 6.95 -6.99 -0.69
#